data_36f717cb536f9885738f1cc7aca72b5c
#
_entry.id   36f717cb536f9885738f1cc7aca72b5c
#
_cell.length_a   1.000
_cell.length_b   1.000
_cell.length_c   1.000
_cell.angle_alpha   90.00
_cell.angle_beta   90.00
_cell.angle_gamma   90.00
#
_symmetry.space_group_name_H-M   'P 1'
#
loop_
_entity.id
_entity.type
_entity.pdbx_description
1 polymer ?
#
loop_
_entity_poly.entity_id
_entity_poly.type
_entity_poly.pdbx_seq_one_letter_code
_entity_poly.pdbx_strand_id
1 'polypeptide(L)'
;MTACSSKLQHISYVIESAWGEASTSTTSAQTIPTTVMADLSKLGRMMLESGRIVQYRTERPKMIPGPFEGDFVIEIEAIGHGSTTAGAVTATAAETLLGYALGAVATPTGADGTTISGTASTAVSLNVAAASGLLAGQIIRLGAKNDGRGDGQPAVVSSHGTSVIALKTAAPAAMNVAADVVYTSIMVHTVESTCAVQPLRFFFKTADTNWCAHGSFIKAYQFTGGAPGQIAKHVFTIGVSWMEPISTTFPDTTTTAAWTTNAVPTAAGSVFMNAYGTTTRATLTARAITIGITLGVQPVMGYNGIDTSQMIVGASRIPDDIKVSLTVDAEGDSATPTWWTAWAANLRRHLLIAWSVGNGSTLSCYFPNLAWTGKQPTQMDMEGLNRVGLEFVAGTDTTGATDLARSAMRWGLA
;
A
#
# COMPACT_ATOMS: atom_id res chain seq x y z
N MET A 1 1.60 -2.34 -42.56
CA MET A 1 1.86 -1.86 -41.18
C MET A 1 0.56 -1.88 -40.43
N THR A 2 0.37 -2.84 -39.57
CA THR A 2 -0.79 -2.89 -38.68
C THR A 2 -0.51 -1.87 -37.58
N ALA A 3 -1.31 -0.82 -37.49
CA ALA A 3 -1.22 0.15 -36.42
C ALA A 3 -1.50 -0.58 -35.10
N CYS A 4 -0.45 -0.94 -34.34
CA CYS A 4 -0.59 -1.44 -33.00
C CYS A 4 -1.21 -0.34 -32.13
N SER A 5 -2.30 -0.68 -31.47
CA SER A 5 -2.94 0.20 -30.50
C SER A 5 -1.90 0.57 -29.41
N SER A 6 -1.61 1.85 -29.26
CA SER A 6 -0.73 2.39 -28.20
C SER A 6 -1.27 2.15 -26.79
N LYS A 7 -2.41 1.49 -26.66
CA LYS A 7 -3.12 1.25 -25.39
C LYS A 7 -2.67 0.00 -24.63
N LEU A 8 -1.74 -0.79 -25.16
CA LEU A 8 -1.24 -2.00 -24.50
C LEU A 8 0.19 -1.77 -24.02
N GLN A 9 0.33 -1.14 -22.90
CA GLN A 9 1.60 -1.14 -22.17
C GLN A 9 1.55 -2.23 -21.11
N HIS A 10 2.51 -3.18 -21.19
CA HIS A 10 2.73 -4.14 -20.14
C HIS A 10 3.92 -3.68 -19.30
N ILE A 11 3.77 -3.76 -18.00
CA ILE A 11 4.84 -3.45 -17.04
C ILE A 11 5.12 -4.70 -16.22
N SER A 12 6.40 -5.04 -16.13
CA SER A 12 6.89 -6.11 -15.25
C SER A 12 8.05 -5.60 -14.44
N TYR A 13 8.32 -6.20 -13.29
CA TYR A 13 9.47 -5.85 -12.47
C TYR A 13 10.19 -7.09 -11.95
N VAL A 14 11.46 -6.89 -11.61
CA VAL A 14 12.36 -7.86 -10.98
C VAL A 14 13.12 -7.16 -9.87
N ILE A 15 13.47 -7.89 -8.82
CA ILE A 15 14.40 -7.41 -7.79
C ILE A 15 15.82 -7.41 -8.37
N GLU A 16 16.55 -6.32 -8.20
CA GLU A 16 17.98 -6.29 -8.51
C GLU A 16 18.81 -6.80 -7.34
N SER A 17 19.89 -7.52 -7.64
CA SER A 17 20.85 -7.97 -6.64
C SER A 17 21.81 -6.84 -6.22
N ALA A 18 22.03 -5.89 -7.10
CA ALA A 18 22.83 -4.69 -6.87
C ALA A 18 22.20 -3.49 -7.58
N TRP A 19 22.46 -2.29 -7.07
CA TRP A 19 21.92 -1.05 -7.64
C TRP A 19 22.38 -0.82 -9.08
N GLY A 20 21.40 -0.65 -9.98
CA GLY A 20 21.68 -0.32 -11.37
C GLY A 20 22.42 -1.41 -12.13
N GLU A 21 22.27 -2.66 -11.73
CA GLU A 21 22.88 -3.80 -12.39
C GLU A 21 22.53 -3.83 -13.89
N ALA A 22 23.54 -3.93 -14.73
CA ALA A 22 23.40 -3.94 -16.20
C ALA A 22 22.75 -5.22 -16.77
N SER A 23 22.42 -6.18 -15.91
CA SER A 23 21.73 -7.40 -16.32
C SER A 23 20.34 -7.09 -16.85
N THR A 24 19.98 -7.62 -18.00
CA THR A 24 18.63 -7.58 -18.57
C THR A 24 17.88 -8.89 -18.33
N SER A 25 18.32 -9.68 -17.35
CA SER A 25 17.66 -10.94 -17.01
C SER A 25 16.20 -10.72 -16.63
N THR A 26 15.33 -11.50 -17.24
CA THR A 26 13.89 -11.48 -17.03
C THR A 26 13.43 -12.64 -16.12
N THR A 27 14.37 -13.39 -15.57
CA THR A 27 14.07 -14.49 -14.66
C THR A 27 13.36 -13.97 -13.42
N SER A 28 12.29 -14.60 -13.03
CA SER A 28 11.44 -14.20 -11.90
C SER A 28 10.73 -12.84 -12.06
N ALA A 29 10.61 -12.31 -13.27
CA ALA A 29 9.86 -11.10 -13.52
C ALA A 29 8.38 -11.29 -13.15
N GLN A 30 7.80 -10.28 -12.51
CA GLN A 30 6.40 -10.26 -12.10
C GLN A 30 5.66 -9.17 -12.87
N THR A 31 4.60 -9.54 -13.55
CA THR A 31 3.77 -8.60 -14.31
C THR A 31 2.82 -7.86 -13.38
N ILE A 32 2.68 -6.56 -13.59
CA ILE A 32 1.80 -5.68 -12.84
C ILE A 32 0.69 -5.17 -13.77
N PRO A 33 -0.59 -5.27 -13.39
CA PRO A 33 -1.67 -4.62 -14.13
C PRO A 33 -1.72 -3.15 -13.72
N THR A 34 -1.53 -2.32 -14.66
CA THR A 34 -1.63 -0.89 -14.47
C THR A 34 -2.88 -0.36 -15.15
N THR A 35 -3.54 0.59 -14.52
CA THR A 35 -4.70 1.29 -15.09
C THR A 35 -4.30 2.43 -16.00
N VAL A 36 -3.09 2.94 -15.83
CA VAL A 36 -2.55 4.08 -16.56
C VAL A 36 -1.18 3.71 -17.13
N MET A 37 -0.92 4.11 -18.37
CA MET A 37 0.41 3.98 -18.97
C MET A 37 1.42 4.84 -18.23
N ALA A 38 2.57 4.29 -17.88
CA ALA A 38 3.66 5.06 -17.31
C ALA A 38 4.16 6.10 -18.32
N ASP A 39 4.22 7.35 -17.90
CA ASP A 39 4.75 8.43 -18.72
C ASP A 39 6.29 8.42 -18.67
N LEU A 40 6.89 7.75 -19.63
CA LEU A 40 8.34 7.65 -19.74
C LEU A 40 8.98 8.91 -20.35
N SER A 41 8.19 9.86 -20.85
CA SER A 41 8.73 11.08 -21.47
C SER A 41 9.41 12.02 -20.47
N LYS A 42 9.09 11.86 -19.18
CA LYS A 42 9.70 12.62 -18.09
C LYS A 42 11.07 12.08 -17.66
N LEU A 43 11.43 10.92 -18.18
CA LEU A 43 12.71 10.28 -17.89
C LEU A 43 13.76 10.80 -18.87
N GLY A 44 14.84 11.36 -18.38
CA GLY A 44 15.88 11.89 -19.23
C GLY A 44 17.21 12.10 -18.53
N ARG A 45 18.27 12.31 -19.30
CA ARG A 45 19.55 12.72 -18.74
C ARG A 45 19.60 14.23 -18.58
N MET A 46 20.02 14.67 -17.40
CA MET A 46 20.42 16.06 -17.22
C MET A 46 21.61 16.35 -18.12
N MET A 47 21.55 17.43 -18.88
CA MET A 47 22.66 17.89 -19.70
C MET A 47 23.33 19.06 -19.00
N LEU A 48 24.55 18.85 -18.56
CA LEU A 48 25.33 19.87 -17.85
C LEU A 48 26.06 20.75 -18.89
N GLU A 49 25.82 22.04 -18.79
CA GLU A 49 26.58 23.00 -19.58
C GLU A 49 27.99 23.20 -19.00
N SER A 50 28.98 23.13 -19.88
CA SER A 50 30.36 23.48 -19.48
C SER A 50 30.40 24.98 -19.16
N GLY A 51 30.80 25.35 -17.94
CA GLY A 51 31.06 26.75 -17.55
C GLY A 51 32.26 27.41 -18.21
N ARG A 52 32.84 26.79 -19.26
CA ARG A 52 33.95 27.37 -19.99
C ARG A 52 33.50 28.59 -20.79
N ILE A 53 34.20 29.69 -20.64
CA ILE A 53 34.05 30.86 -21.48
C ILE A 53 34.51 30.46 -22.90
N VAL A 54 33.57 30.45 -23.82
CA VAL A 54 33.87 30.14 -25.23
C VAL A 54 34.36 31.40 -25.90
N GLN A 55 35.51 31.32 -26.53
CA GLN A 55 36.19 32.48 -27.13
C GLN A 55 35.47 32.99 -28.39
N TYR A 56 34.62 32.16 -29.01
CA TYR A 56 33.86 32.50 -30.21
C TYR A 56 32.37 32.31 -30.04
N ARG A 57 31.55 33.26 -30.45
CA ARG A 57 30.09 33.27 -30.37
C ARG A 57 29.40 32.10 -31.11
N THR A 58 30.09 31.43 -32.01
CA THR A 58 29.59 30.33 -32.83
C THR A 58 29.83 28.96 -32.25
N GLU A 59 30.69 28.84 -31.25
CA GLU A 59 30.92 27.58 -30.56
C GLU A 59 29.90 27.39 -29.43
N ARG A 60 29.05 26.40 -29.56
CA ARG A 60 28.23 25.96 -28.44
C ARG A 60 29.08 25.14 -27.50
N PRO A 61 29.04 25.39 -26.20
CA PRO A 61 29.73 24.55 -25.23
C PRO A 61 29.20 23.12 -25.38
N LYS A 62 30.12 22.15 -25.40
CA LYS A 62 29.77 20.74 -25.45
C LYS A 62 29.01 20.39 -24.17
N MET A 63 27.75 20.00 -24.31
CA MET A 63 26.98 19.51 -23.21
C MET A 63 27.55 18.19 -22.70
N ILE A 64 27.74 18.08 -21.41
CA ILE A 64 28.24 16.88 -20.75
C ILE A 64 26.99 16.14 -20.21
N PRO A 65 26.80 14.85 -20.56
CA PRO A 65 25.70 14.10 -20.00
C PRO A 65 25.89 13.95 -18.48
N GLY A 66 24.92 14.41 -17.74
CA GLY A 66 24.83 14.30 -16.29
C GLY A 66 24.06 13.04 -15.85
N PRO A 67 23.65 13.00 -14.59
CA PRO A 67 22.84 11.91 -14.08
C PRO A 67 21.50 11.79 -14.82
N PHE A 68 20.95 10.59 -14.79
CA PHE A 68 19.60 10.36 -15.25
C PHE A 68 18.63 10.88 -14.17
N GLU A 69 17.65 11.65 -14.57
CA GLU A 69 16.63 12.19 -13.69
C GLU A 69 15.25 11.90 -14.24
N GLY A 70 14.33 11.68 -13.33
CA GLY A 70 12.93 11.52 -13.64
C GLY A 70 12.26 10.46 -12.80
N ASP A 71 10.96 10.57 -12.77
CA ASP A 71 10.08 9.66 -12.07
C ASP A 71 8.96 9.22 -13.01
N PHE A 72 8.51 8.00 -12.84
CA PHE A 72 7.28 7.55 -13.45
C PHE A 72 6.28 7.09 -12.40
N VAL A 73 5.00 7.07 -12.76
CA VAL A 73 3.91 6.69 -11.86
C VAL A 73 3.29 5.40 -12.35
N ILE A 74 3.06 4.48 -11.43
CA ILE A 74 2.26 3.27 -11.65
C ILE A 74 1.02 3.37 -10.80
N GLU A 75 -0.15 3.22 -11.44
CA GLU A 75 -1.43 3.09 -10.77
C GLU A 75 -1.95 1.66 -10.90
N ILE A 76 -2.29 1.06 -9.78
CA ILE A 76 -2.85 -0.29 -9.70
C ILE A 76 -4.20 -0.18 -9.01
N GLU A 77 -5.24 -0.82 -9.56
CA GLU A 77 -6.50 -0.93 -8.85
C GLU A 77 -6.31 -1.67 -7.54
N ALA A 78 -6.95 -1.19 -6.49
CA ALA A 78 -6.97 -1.88 -5.22
C ALA A 78 -7.87 -3.11 -5.34
N ILE A 79 -7.26 -4.27 -5.28
CA ILE A 79 -7.92 -5.58 -5.35
C ILE A 79 -7.58 -6.35 -4.08
N GLY A 80 -8.47 -7.22 -3.65
CA GLY A 80 -8.16 -8.20 -2.61
C GLY A 80 -7.34 -9.36 -3.18
N HIS A 81 -6.97 -10.28 -2.32
CA HIS A 81 -6.14 -11.43 -2.70
C HIS A 81 -6.83 -12.40 -3.67
N GLY A 82 -8.16 -12.43 -3.68
CA GLY A 82 -8.95 -13.29 -4.58
C GLY A 82 -9.12 -14.73 -4.14
N SER A 83 -8.60 -15.13 -3.00
CA SER A 83 -8.82 -16.47 -2.47
C SER A 83 -10.13 -16.54 -1.70
N THR A 84 -11.03 -17.42 -2.15
CA THR A 84 -12.30 -17.71 -1.45
C THR A 84 -12.21 -18.89 -0.51
N THR A 85 -11.16 -19.70 -0.64
CA THR A 85 -10.98 -20.92 0.16
C THR A 85 -9.99 -20.69 1.29
N ALA A 86 -10.23 -21.37 2.41
CA ALA A 86 -9.27 -21.46 3.49
C ALA A 86 -8.00 -22.16 3.05
N GLY A 87 -6.83 -21.66 3.45
CA GLY A 87 -5.54 -22.25 3.12
C GLY A 87 -4.41 -21.22 3.21
N ALA A 88 -3.20 -21.65 2.90
CA ALA A 88 -2.05 -20.78 2.83
C ALA A 88 -2.22 -19.74 1.71
N VAL A 89 -2.11 -18.47 2.06
CA VAL A 89 -2.22 -17.36 1.14
C VAL A 89 -0.80 -16.97 0.71
N THR A 90 -0.56 -16.82 -0.59
CA THR A 90 0.75 -16.43 -1.12
C THR A 90 0.67 -15.01 -1.66
N ALA A 91 1.65 -14.16 -1.34
CA ALA A 91 1.67 -12.78 -1.80
C ALA A 91 1.72 -12.68 -3.33
N THR A 92 0.89 -11.81 -3.88
CA THR A 92 0.87 -11.49 -5.31
C THR A 92 1.97 -10.48 -5.67
N ALA A 93 2.16 -10.24 -6.97
CA ALA A 93 3.09 -9.21 -7.46
C ALA A 93 2.78 -7.81 -6.91
N ALA A 94 1.48 -7.44 -6.85
CA ALA A 94 1.06 -6.14 -6.34
C ALA A 94 1.30 -6.00 -4.83
N GLU A 95 1.02 -7.05 -4.06
CA GLU A 95 1.27 -7.09 -2.62
C GLU A 95 2.76 -7.03 -2.31
N THR A 96 3.58 -7.71 -3.10
CA THR A 96 5.04 -7.68 -2.98
C THR A 96 5.57 -6.28 -3.30
N LEU A 97 5.07 -5.63 -4.36
CA LEU A 97 5.43 -4.24 -4.68
C LEU A 97 5.03 -3.27 -3.56
N LEU A 98 3.84 -3.45 -3.00
CA LEU A 98 3.37 -2.69 -1.84
C LEU A 98 4.30 -2.92 -0.62
N GLY A 99 4.79 -4.14 -0.44
CA GLY A 99 5.78 -4.48 0.58
C GLY A 99 7.09 -3.70 0.43
N TYR A 100 7.59 -3.55 -0.79
CA TYR A 100 8.78 -2.72 -1.04
C TYR A 100 8.51 -1.23 -0.79
N ALA A 101 7.29 -0.76 -1.01
CA ALA A 101 6.90 0.60 -0.68
C ALA A 101 6.82 0.83 0.83
N LEU A 102 6.23 -0.08 1.58
CA LEU A 102 5.94 0.10 3.01
C LEU A 102 7.03 -0.46 3.93
N GLY A 103 7.67 -1.54 3.56
CA GLY A 103 8.79 -2.12 4.30
C GLY A 103 8.77 -3.64 4.41
N ALA A 104 7.64 -4.29 4.66
CA ALA A 104 7.58 -5.73 4.79
C ALA A 104 6.24 -6.34 4.37
N VAL A 105 6.32 -7.60 3.97
CA VAL A 105 5.18 -8.49 3.77
C VAL A 105 5.25 -9.61 4.81
N ALA A 106 4.16 -9.82 5.53
CA ALA A 106 4.03 -10.92 6.47
C ALA A 106 2.88 -11.84 6.03
N THR A 107 3.22 -13.09 5.74
CA THR A 107 2.28 -14.12 5.35
C THR A 107 1.98 -15.01 6.54
N PRO A 108 0.72 -15.13 6.98
CA PRO A 108 0.35 -16.05 8.06
C PRO A 108 0.49 -17.50 7.59
N THR A 109 0.90 -18.39 8.48
CA THR A 109 1.18 -19.79 8.15
C THR A 109 0.10 -20.77 8.62
N GLY A 110 -0.96 -20.30 9.26
CA GLY A 110 -2.01 -21.18 9.78
C GLY A 110 -3.26 -20.43 10.25
N ALA A 111 -4.13 -21.14 10.92
CA ALA A 111 -5.40 -20.69 11.49
C ALA A 111 -6.46 -20.18 10.48
N ASP A 112 -6.21 -20.30 9.18
CA ASP A 112 -7.12 -19.86 8.15
C ASP A 112 -8.33 -20.82 8.03
N GLY A 113 -9.54 -20.27 8.06
CA GLY A 113 -10.77 -21.07 8.07
C GLY A 113 -11.09 -21.73 9.41
N THR A 114 -10.43 -21.33 10.50
CA THR A 114 -10.68 -21.86 11.84
C THR A 114 -12.04 -21.44 12.36
N THR A 115 -12.82 -22.40 12.85
CA THR A 115 -14.17 -22.18 13.40
C THR A 115 -14.08 -21.49 14.77
N ILE A 116 -14.96 -20.54 15.01
CA ILE A 116 -15.11 -19.88 16.31
C ILE A 116 -15.94 -20.80 17.22
N SER A 117 -15.38 -21.13 18.37
CA SER A 117 -16.04 -21.97 19.39
C SER A 117 -16.90 -21.12 20.32
N GLY A 118 -18.15 -21.56 20.55
CA GLY A 118 -19.22 -20.76 21.15
C GLY A 118 -19.14 -20.41 22.60
N THR A 119 -18.57 -21.25 23.39
CA THR A 119 -18.90 -21.26 24.83
C THR A 119 -18.18 -20.22 25.68
N ALA A 120 -17.19 -19.53 25.15
CA ALA A 120 -16.44 -18.51 25.91
C ALA A 120 -15.92 -17.35 25.05
N SER A 121 -16.44 -17.18 23.82
CA SER A 121 -16.06 -16.05 22.98
C SER A 121 -16.74 -14.76 23.43
N THR A 122 -15.95 -13.70 23.54
CA THR A 122 -16.43 -12.33 23.82
C THR A 122 -16.10 -11.42 22.64
N ALA A 123 -16.61 -10.19 22.65
CA ALA A 123 -16.30 -9.22 21.61
C ALA A 123 -14.78 -8.93 21.45
N VAL A 124 -13.97 -9.20 22.46
CA VAL A 124 -12.51 -8.93 22.46
C VAL A 124 -11.64 -10.18 22.64
N SER A 125 -12.26 -11.34 22.80
CA SER A 125 -11.55 -12.61 22.98
C SER A 125 -12.33 -13.73 22.29
N LEU A 126 -11.75 -14.34 21.28
CA LEU A 126 -12.36 -15.40 20.50
C LEU A 126 -11.73 -16.74 20.86
N ASN A 127 -12.55 -17.71 21.22
CA ASN A 127 -12.13 -19.09 21.28
C ASN A 127 -12.25 -19.72 19.89
N VAL A 128 -11.20 -20.37 19.43
CA VAL A 128 -11.12 -21.00 18.11
C VAL A 128 -10.57 -22.41 18.24
N ALA A 129 -10.82 -23.24 17.25
CA ALA A 129 -10.29 -24.61 17.23
C ALA A 129 -8.74 -24.62 17.15
N ALA A 130 -8.15 -23.69 16.41
CA ALA A 130 -6.71 -23.51 16.34
C ALA A 130 -6.38 -22.06 16.02
N ALA A 131 -5.51 -21.43 16.82
CA ALA A 131 -5.04 -20.06 16.60
C ALA A 131 -3.54 -20.02 16.21
N SER A 132 -2.93 -21.18 15.97
CA SER A 132 -1.52 -21.28 15.58
C SER A 132 -1.26 -20.64 14.21
N GLY A 133 -0.15 -19.92 14.08
CA GLY A 133 0.25 -19.26 12.83
C GLY A 133 -0.33 -17.87 12.59
N LEU A 134 -1.18 -17.36 13.48
CA LEU A 134 -1.58 -15.96 13.49
C LEU A 134 -0.41 -15.08 13.97
N LEU A 135 -0.45 -13.83 13.56
CA LEU A 135 0.54 -12.83 13.95
C LEU A 135 -0.10 -11.74 14.80
N ALA A 136 0.58 -11.33 15.88
CA ALA A 136 0.16 -10.15 16.62
C ALA A 136 0.21 -8.91 15.71
N GLY A 137 -0.86 -8.13 15.71
CA GLY A 137 -1.03 -7.00 14.79
C GLY A 137 -1.69 -7.34 13.46
N GLN A 138 -1.91 -8.60 13.17
CA GLN A 138 -2.57 -9.06 11.95
C GLN A 138 -4.03 -8.59 11.89
N ILE A 139 -4.48 -8.25 10.69
CA ILE A 139 -5.89 -8.02 10.41
C ILE A 139 -6.48 -9.37 9.97
N ILE A 140 -7.53 -9.80 10.64
CA ILE A 140 -8.30 -11.00 10.31
C ILE A 140 -9.70 -10.62 9.87
N ARG A 141 -10.37 -11.54 9.18
CA ARG A 141 -11.78 -11.42 8.82
C ARG A 141 -12.59 -12.44 9.59
N LEU A 142 -13.72 -12.01 10.11
CA LEU A 142 -14.68 -12.81 10.86
C LEU A 142 -15.96 -12.90 10.06
N GLY A 143 -16.34 -14.07 9.60
CA GLY A 143 -17.50 -14.23 8.73
C GLY A 143 -18.05 -15.64 8.75
N ALA A 144 -19.24 -15.82 8.17
CA ALA A 144 -19.90 -17.10 8.10
C ALA A 144 -19.08 -18.07 7.23
N LYS A 145 -19.04 -19.34 7.62
CA LYS A 145 -18.27 -20.40 6.96
C LYS A 145 -18.58 -20.55 5.46
N ASN A 146 -19.81 -20.25 5.07
CA ASN A 146 -20.29 -20.44 3.69
C ASN A 146 -20.20 -19.15 2.84
N ASP A 147 -19.94 -17.99 3.44
CA ASP A 147 -19.93 -16.71 2.74
C ASP A 147 -18.54 -16.36 2.17
N GLY A 148 -17.56 -17.24 2.39
CA GLY A 148 -16.19 -17.01 1.94
C GLY A 148 -15.50 -15.87 2.70
N ARG A 149 -14.30 -15.48 2.24
CA ARG A 149 -13.53 -14.39 2.85
C ARG A 149 -14.15 -13.01 2.63
N GLY A 150 -15.01 -12.87 1.63
CA GLY A 150 -15.48 -11.58 1.15
C GLY A 150 -16.36 -10.81 2.10
N ASP A 151 -17.21 -11.49 2.86
CA ASP A 151 -18.22 -10.86 3.71
C ASP A 151 -17.79 -10.72 5.17
N GLY A 152 -16.58 -11.21 5.50
CA GLY A 152 -16.05 -11.17 6.84
C GLY A 152 -15.81 -9.75 7.36
N GLN A 153 -16.20 -9.51 8.59
CA GLN A 153 -15.92 -8.26 9.29
C GLN A 153 -14.47 -8.21 9.76
N PRO A 154 -13.73 -7.11 9.54
CA PRO A 154 -12.33 -7.03 9.94
C PRO A 154 -12.19 -6.90 11.46
N ALA A 155 -11.15 -7.53 11.99
CA ALA A 155 -10.71 -7.34 13.37
C ALA A 155 -9.18 -7.39 13.42
N VAL A 156 -8.58 -6.78 14.42
CA VAL A 156 -7.12 -6.75 14.58
C VAL A 156 -6.73 -7.62 15.75
N VAL A 157 -5.78 -8.53 15.54
CA VAL A 157 -5.24 -9.43 16.56
C VAL A 157 -4.33 -8.65 17.50
N SER A 158 -4.58 -8.70 18.80
CA SER A 158 -3.68 -8.18 19.82
C SER A 158 -2.61 -9.22 20.19
N SER A 159 -3.08 -10.43 20.49
CA SER A 159 -2.24 -11.59 20.81
C SER A 159 -3.02 -12.86 20.54
N HIS A 160 -2.34 -13.99 20.45
CA HIS A 160 -2.98 -15.29 20.31
C HIS A 160 -2.29 -16.35 21.17
N GLY A 161 -3.06 -17.31 21.64
CA GLY A 161 -2.62 -18.56 22.22
C GLY A 161 -2.87 -19.71 21.27
N THR A 162 -2.92 -20.94 21.79
CA THR A 162 -3.21 -22.14 20.97
C THR A 162 -4.65 -22.17 20.44
N SER A 163 -5.59 -21.72 21.27
CA SER A 163 -7.05 -21.75 20.98
C SER A 163 -7.78 -20.44 21.29
N VAL A 164 -7.05 -19.38 21.61
CA VAL A 164 -7.62 -18.07 21.96
C VAL A 164 -6.97 -17.00 21.14
N ILE A 165 -7.80 -16.13 20.56
CA ILE A 165 -7.36 -14.92 19.86
C ILE A 165 -7.88 -13.72 20.65
N ALA A 166 -6.97 -12.92 21.19
CA ALA A 166 -7.31 -11.62 21.78
C ALA A 166 -7.34 -10.56 20.67
N LEU A 167 -8.36 -9.72 20.67
CA LEU A 167 -8.56 -8.68 19.66
C LEU A 167 -8.19 -7.31 20.21
N LYS A 168 -7.57 -6.50 19.37
CA LYS A 168 -7.29 -5.08 19.61
C LYS A 168 -8.48 -4.19 19.25
N THR A 169 -9.27 -4.61 18.25
CA THR A 169 -10.54 -4.00 17.90
C THR A 169 -11.64 -5.02 18.15
N ALA A 170 -12.70 -4.62 18.83
CA ALA A 170 -13.81 -5.54 19.13
C ALA A 170 -14.38 -6.18 17.86
N ALA A 171 -14.73 -7.44 17.96
CA ALA A 171 -15.51 -8.12 16.94
C ALA A 171 -16.92 -7.51 16.83
N PRO A 172 -17.60 -7.62 15.69
CA PRO A 172 -18.98 -7.18 15.56
C PRO A 172 -19.89 -7.95 16.52
N ALA A 173 -20.91 -7.27 17.03
CA ALA A 173 -21.83 -7.83 18.03
C ALA A 173 -22.66 -9.04 17.53
N ALA A 174 -22.73 -9.24 16.24
CA ALA A 174 -23.59 -10.25 15.59
C ALA A 174 -22.82 -11.49 15.11
N MET A 175 -21.72 -11.88 15.77
CA MET A 175 -21.04 -13.11 15.41
C MET A 175 -21.86 -14.33 15.80
N ASN A 176 -22.13 -15.17 14.82
CA ASN A 176 -22.81 -16.43 15.05
C ASN A 176 -21.79 -17.49 15.47
N VAL A 177 -21.72 -17.67 16.75
CA VAL A 177 -20.86 -18.63 17.39
C VAL A 177 -21.19 -20.05 16.90
N ALA A 178 -20.18 -20.82 16.49
CA ALA A 178 -20.24 -22.14 15.86
C ALA A 178 -20.50 -22.15 14.33
N ALA A 179 -20.90 -21.06 13.72
CA ALA A 179 -21.02 -20.96 12.26
C ALA A 179 -19.95 -20.06 11.63
N ASP A 180 -19.40 -19.12 12.43
CA ASP A 180 -18.41 -18.18 11.93
C ASP A 180 -17.00 -18.76 11.99
N VAL A 181 -16.18 -18.31 11.08
CA VAL A 181 -14.77 -18.70 10.94
C VAL A 181 -13.87 -17.47 10.91
N VAL A 182 -12.61 -17.72 11.25
CA VAL A 182 -11.54 -16.72 11.14
C VAL A 182 -10.83 -16.93 9.80
N TYR A 183 -10.79 -15.91 8.98
CA TYR A 183 -9.98 -15.87 7.77
C TYR A 183 -8.75 -14.97 7.98
N THR A 184 -7.61 -15.43 7.51
CA THR A 184 -6.34 -14.71 7.60
C THR A 184 -6.16 -13.82 6.39
N SER A 185 -5.34 -12.78 6.54
CA SER A 185 -4.95 -11.86 5.45
C SER A 185 -3.44 -11.84 5.31
N ILE A 186 -2.95 -11.66 4.08
CA ILE A 186 -1.58 -11.22 3.87
C ILE A 186 -1.45 -9.83 4.44
N MET A 187 -0.39 -9.62 5.22
CA MET A 187 -0.13 -8.34 5.84
C MET A 187 1.01 -7.63 5.13
N VAL A 188 0.76 -6.39 4.73
CA VAL A 188 1.80 -5.49 4.28
C VAL A 188 1.87 -4.32 5.26
N HIS A 189 3.04 -4.05 5.80
CA HIS A 189 3.16 -3.09 6.88
C HIS A 189 4.42 -2.24 6.83
N THR A 190 4.40 -1.09 7.49
CA THR A 190 5.57 -0.23 7.65
C THR A 190 6.54 -0.85 8.64
N VAL A 191 7.83 -0.73 8.34
CA VAL A 191 8.92 -1.17 9.22
C VAL A 191 9.78 0.03 9.58
N GLU A 192 10.01 0.22 10.88
CA GLU A 192 10.83 1.33 11.38
C GLU A 192 12.32 1.03 11.38
N SER A 193 12.67 -0.26 11.46
CA SER A 193 14.05 -0.67 11.73
C SER A 193 14.94 -0.74 10.49
N THR A 194 14.40 -0.69 9.27
CA THR A 194 15.18 -0.82 8.05
C THR A 194 15.17 0.45 7.22
N CYS A 195 16.34 1.08 7.11
CA CYS A 195 16.59 2.18 6.18
C CYS A 195 16.95 1.69 4.77
N ALA A 196 17.03 0.37 4.55
CA ALA A 196 17.41 -0.20 3.28
C ALA A 196 16.26 -0.10 2.26
N VAL A 197 16.57 0.39 1.08
CA VAL A 197 15.67 0.44 -0.06
C VAL A 197 16.05 -0.67 -1.01
N GLN A 198 15.07 -1.49 -1.39
CA GLN A 198 15.28 -2.55 -2.36
C GLN A 198 15.35 -1.97 -3.77
N PRO A 199 16.44 -2.17 -4.52
CA PRO A 199 16.50 -1.77 -5.92
C PRO A 199 15.63 -2.70 -6.77
N LEU A 200 14.91 -2.10 -7.70
CA LEU A 200 14.01 -2.79 -8.62
C LEU A 200 14.42 -2.49 -10.06
N ARG A 201 14.11 -3.39 -10.95
CA ARG A 201 14.22 -3.22 -12.37
C ARG A 201 12.85 -3.34 -12.99
N PHE A 202 12.43 -2.32 -13.75
CA PHE A 202 11.15 -2.35 -14.44
C PHE A 202 11.35 -2.54 -15.93
N PHE A 203 10.48 -3.35 -16.50
CA PHE A 203 10.39 -3.57 -17.94
C PHE A 203 9.09 -2.97 -18.45
N PHE A 204 9.17 -2.25 -19.55
CA PHE A 204 8.03 -1.64 -20.23
C PHE A 204 7.97 -2.18 -21.66
N LYS A 205 6.82 -2.73 -22.01
CA LYS A 205 6.52 -3.11 -23.39
C LYS A 205 5.73 -2.00 -24.05
N THR A 206 6.30 -1.35 -25.02
CA THR A 206 5.61 -0.43 -25.90
C THR A 206 5.38 -1.11 -27.26
N ALA A 207 4.61 -0.48 -28.16
CA ALA A 207 4.25 -1.10 -29.44
C ALA A 207 5.49 -1.55 -30.26
N ASP A 208 6.56 -0.74 -30.23
CA ASP A 208 7.72 -0.92 -31.12
C ASP A 208 9.04 -1.20 -30.39
N THR A 209 9.10 -0.96 -29.09
CA THR A 209 10.35 -1.06 -28.34
C THR A 209 10.10 -1.50 -26.90
N ASN A 210 10.92 -2.41 -26.41
CA ASN A 210 10.95 -2.74 -24.99
C ASN A 210 11.98 -1.88 -24.29
N TRP A 211 11.64 -1.41 -23.10
CA TRP A 211 12.50 -0.57 -22.27
C TRP A 211 12.78 -1.25 -20.94
N CYS A 212 13.97 -1.00 -20.41
CA CYS A 212 14.39 -1.45 -19.08
C CYS A 212 14.82 -0.24 -18.25
N ALA A 213 14.22 -0.07 -17.08
CA ALA A 213 14.59 0.94 -16.10
C ALA A 213 15.30 0.26 -14.92
N HIS A 214 16.56 0.59 -14.74
CA HIS A 214 17.47 -0.01 -13.77
C HIS A 214 17.60 0.84 -12.50
N GLY A 215 17.92 0.21 -11.37
CA GLY A 215 18.12 0.86 -10.11
C GLY A 215 16.90 1.70 -9.71
N SER A 216 15.73 1.20 -10.02
CA SER A 216 14.48 1.87 -9.71
C SER A 216 14.13 1.69 -8.25
N PHE A 217 13.50 2.69 -7.67
CA PHE A 217 13.09 2.68 -6.26
C PHE A 217 11.80 3.47 -6.05
N ILE A 218 11.01 3.05 -5.07
CA ILE A 218 9.74 3.70 -4.78
C ILE A 218 10.02 4.95 -3.91
N LYS A 219 9.66 6.13 -4.41
CA LYS A 219 9.81 7.42 -3.72
C LYS A 219 8.62 7.80 -2.87
N ALA A 220 7.42 7.51 -3.38
CA ALA A 220 6.19 7.83 -2.69
C ALA A 220 5.12 6.78 -2.99
N TYR A 221 4.22 6.63 -2.06
CA TYR A 221 3.05 5.80 -2.18
C TYR A 221 1.82 6.60 -1.76
N GLN A 222 0.75 6.46 -2.53
CA GLN A 222 -0.54 7.03 -2.21
C GLN A 222 -1.64 5.99 -2.43
N PHE A 223 -2.55 5.90 -1.48
CA PHE A 223 -3.82 5.21 -1.67
C PHE A 223 -4.93 6.24 -1.78
N THR A 224 -5.71 6.11 -2.82
CA THR A 224 -6.86 6.97 -3.05
C THR A 224 -8.11 6.12 -3.02
N GLY A 225 -8.87 6.28 -1.96
CA GLY A 225 -10.19 5.66 -1.81
C GLY A 225 -11.31 6.46 -2.47
N GLY A 226 -11.00 7.53 -3.17
CA GLY A 226 -11.88 8.32 -4.03
C GLY A 226 -13.25 8.69 -3.45
N ALA A 227 -14.04 9.36 -4.27
CA ALA A 227 -15.46 9.60 -4.02
C ALA A 227 -16.29 8.32 -4.22
N PRO A 228 -17.50 8.21 -3.67
CA PRO A 228 -18.40 7.09 -3.92
C PRO A 228 -18.59 6.84 -5.42
N GLY A 229 -18.48 5.59 -5.83
CA GLY A 229 -18.59 5.18 -7.23
C GLY A 229 -17.27 5.12 -8.01
N GLN A 230 -16.16 5.49 -7.40
CA GLN A 230 -14.83 5.28 -7.98
C GLN A 230 -14.20 3.96 -7.49
N ILE A 231 -13.24 3.47 -8.24
CA ILE A 231 -12.42 2.33 -7.84
C ILE A 231 -11.25 2.85 -7.02
N ALA A 232 -10.98 2.21 -5.88
CA ALA A 232 -9.81 2.53 -5.08
C ALA A 232 -8.51 2.15 -5.81
N LYS A 233 -7.45 2.94 -5.63
CA LYS A 233 -6.18 2.75 -6.33
C LYS A 233 -4.98 2.87 -5.39
N HIS A 234 -3.98 2.07 -5.67
CA HIS A 234 -2.61 2.23 -5.18
C HIS A 234 -1.80 2.97 -6.24
N VAL A 235 -1.17 4.05 -5.86
CA VAL A 235 -0.36 4.89 -6.75
C VAL A 235 1.07 4.90 -6.22
N PHE A 236 2.02 4.49 -7.06
CA PHE A 236 3.44 4.44 -6.73
C PHE A 236 4.19 5.44 -7.59
N THR A 237 4.96 6.32 -6.97
CA THR A 237 5.93 7.18 -7.67
C THR A 237 7.30 6.52 -7.58
N ILE A 238 7.91 6.25 -8.72
CA ILE A 238 9.12 5.46 -8.85
C ILE A 238 10.21 6.31 -9.48
N GLY A 239 11.33 6.45 -8.77
CA GLY A 239 12.54 7.05 -9.28
C GLY A 239 13.39 6.02 -10.03
N VAL A 240 14.20 6.47 -10.99
CA VAL A 240 15.00 5.61 -11.86
C VAL A 240 16.44 6.08 -11.87
N SER A 241 17.40 5.14 -11.79
CA SER A 241 18.82 5.45 -11.93
C SER A 241 19.22 5.64 -13.38
N TRP A 242 18.76 4.77 -14.28
CA TRP A 242 18.98 4.87 -15.71
C TRP A 242 18.02 3.98 -16.50
N MET A 243 17.86 4.24 -17.78
CA MET A 243 16.95 3.50 -18.65
C MET A 243 17.59 3.25 -20.02
N GLU A 244 17.32 2.06 -20.59
CA GLU A 244 17.78 1.69 -21.92
C GLU A 244 16.71 0.93 -22.71
N PRO A 245 16.76 1.00 -24.05
CA PRO A 245 15.99 0.08 -24.88
C PRO A 245 16.61 -1.31 -24.82
N ILE A 246 15.79 -2.34 -24.79
CA ILE A 246 16.25 -3.73 -24.78
C ILE A 246 15.74 -4.49 -25.99
N SER A 247 16.60 -5.38 -26.53
CA SER A 247 16.24 -6.29 -27.61
C SER A 247 15.71 -7.64 -27.14
N THR A 248 15.75 -7.91 -25.84
CA THR A 248 15.27 -9.15 -25.27
C THR A 248 13.75 -9.24 -25.31
N THR A 249 13.23 -10.48 -25.36
CA THR A 249 11.80 -10.72 -25.25
C THR A 249 11.28 -10.15 -23.93
N PHE A 250 10.19 -9.38 -24.01
CA PHE A 250 9.55 -8.84 -22.81
C PHE A 250 9.14 -10.00 -21.88
N PRO A 251 9.44 -9.91 -20.59
CA PRO A 251 9.04 -10.93 -19.64
C PRO A 251 7.52 -10.87 -19.42
N ASP A 252 6.81 -11.66 -20.18
CA ASP A 252 5.37 -11.81 -20.04
C ASP A 252 5.09 -13.05 -19.20
N THR A 253 5.43 -12.97 -17.92
CA THR A 253 5.02 -14.02 -16.98
C THR A 253 3.59 -13.76 -16.58
N THR A 254 2.68 -14.41 -17.26
CA THR A 254 1.26 -14.43 -16.97
C THR A 254 1.00 -15.12 -15.63
N THR A 255 1.21 -14.41 -14.53
CA THR A 255 0.54 -14.76 -13.26
C THR A 255 -0.87 -14.19 -13.30
N THR A 256 -1.69 -14.72 -14.18
CA THR A 256 -3.08 -14.29 -14.41
C THR A 256 -4.01 -14.58 -13.23
N ALA A 257 -3.59 -15.36 -12.26
CA ALA A 257 -4.45 -15.77 -11.14
C ALA A 257 -4.92 -14.59 -10.25
N ALA A 258 -4.12 -13.55 -10.12
CA ALA A 258 -4.46 -12.40 -9.27
C ALA A 258 -5.38 -11.35 -9.95
N TRP A 259 -5.64 -11.50 -11.24
CA TRP A 259 -6.36 -10.50 -12.03
C TRP A 259 -7.84 -10.81 -12.26
N THR A 260 -8.30 -11.94 -11.79
CA THR A 260 -9.70 -12.36 -11.88
C THR A 260 -10.57 -11.78 -10.77
N THR A 261 -9.96 -11.15 -9.77
CA THR A 261 -10.69 -10.51 -8.68
C THR A 261 -11.17 -9.11 -9.07
N ASN A 262 -12.38 -8.79 -8.64
CA ASN A 262 -12.95 -7.48 -8.87
C ASN A 262 -12.22 -6.40 -8.07
N ALA A 263 -11.95 -5.28 -8.72
CA ALA A 263 -11.44 -4.10 -8.04
C ALA A 263 -12.45 -3.62 -6.97
N VAL A 264 -11.92 -3.12 -5.86
CA VAL A 264 -12.74 -2.72 -4.71
C VAL A 264 -13.32 -1.33 -4.96
N PRO A 265 -14.64 -1.17 -5.10
CA PRO A 265 -15.26 0.14 -5.19
C PRO A 265 -15.20 0.84 -3.83
N THR A 266 -14.97 2.13 -3.84
CA THR A 266 -14.90 2.93 -2.62
C THR A 266 -16.19 2.95 -1.81
N ALA A 267 -17.33 2.78 -2.48
CA ALA A 267 -18.63 2.72 -1.84
C ALA A 267 -18.85 1.48 -0.95
N ALA A 268 -18.05 0.42 -1.13
CA ALA A 268 -18.13 -0.79 -0.31
C ALA A 268 -17.29 -0.72 0.98
N GLY A 269 -16.82 0.47 1.34
CA GLY A 269 -15.97 0.68 2.51
C GLY A 269 -16.75 0.85 3.81
N SER A 270 -16.24 0.23 4.88
CA SER A 270 -16.63 0.49 6.27
C SER A 270 -15.45 1.13 6.99
N VAL A 271 -15.72 2.20 7.72
CA VAL A 271 -14.71 2.94 8.48
C VAL A 271 -15.05 2.87 9.96
N PHE A 272 -14.06 2.50 10.76
CA PHE A 272 -14.19 2.43 12.21
C PHE A 272 -13.12 3.27 12.86
N MET A 273 -13.50 4.25 13.66
CA MET A 273 -12.57 5.12 14.37
C MET A 273 -12.93 5.22 15.83
N ASN A 274 -11.92 5.14 16.70
CA ASN A 274 -12.09 5.27 18.14
C ASN A 274 -10.88 5.90 18.83
N ALA A 275 -11.01 6.13 20.12
CA ALA A 275 -9.88 6.60 20.92
C ALA A 275 -8.75 5.57 20.95
N TYR A 276 -7.52 6.04 20.88
CA TYR A 276 -6.32 5.21 20.98
C TYR A 276 -6.32 4.39 22.28
N GLY A 277 -5.94 3.14 22.21
CA GLY A 277 -5.88 2.23 23.34
C GLY A 277 -7.23 1.64 23.79
N THR A 278 -8.33 1.98 23.11
CA THR A 278 -9.64 1.35 23.37
C THR A 278 -9.86 0.17 22.42
N THR A 279 -10.64 -0.80 22.85
CA THR A 279 -11.04 -1.94 22.02
C THR A 279 -12.41 -1.74 21.38
N THR A 280 -13.11 -0.65 21.70
CA THR A 280 -14.44 -0.35 21.16
C THR A 280 -14.41 -0.15 19.65
N ARG A 281 -15.55 -0.41 19.01
CA ARG A 281 -15.73 -0.28 17.56
C ARG A 281 -16.88 0.67 17.29
N ALA A 282 -16.57 1.90 16.85
CA ALA A 282 -17.57 2.86 16.42
C ALA A 282 -17.45 3.06 14.91
N THR A 283 -18.57 2.94 14.22
CA THR A 283 -18.67 3.18 12.78
C THR A 283 -18.60 4.68 12.50
N LEU A 284 -17.83 5.05 11.48
CA LEU A 284 -17.72 6.41 10.99
C LEU A 284 -18.16 6.44 9.53
N THR A 285 -19.07 7.35 9.20
CA THR A 285 -19.46 7.56 7.80
C THR A 285 -18.44 8.44 7.12
N ALA A 286 -17.55 7.84 6.32
CA ALA A 286 -16.56 8.53 5.53
C ALA A 286 -16.94 8.54 4.06
N ARG A 287 -16.72 9.68 3.37
CA ARG A 287 -17.02 9.88 1.95
C ARG A 287 -15.78 9.82 1.06
N ALA A 288 -14.64 10.22 1.60
CA ALA A 288 -13.38 10.11 0.89
C ALA A 288 -12.26 9.76 1.88
N ILE A 289 -11.32 8.96 1.41
CA ILE A 289 -10.16 8.51 2.18
C ILE A 289 -8.94 8.65 1.29
N THR A 290 -7.94 9.37 1.76
CA THR A 290 -6.64 9.46 1.10
C THR A 290 -5.55 9.15 2.11
N ILE A 291 -4.67 8.24 1.75
CA ILE A 291 -3.50 7.86 2.54
C ILE A 291 -2.28 8.20 1.68
N GLY A 292 -1.44 9.08 2.15
CA GLY A 292 -0.23 9.50 1.46
C GLY A 292 1.02 9.24 2.30
N ILE A 293 2.03 8.67 1.68
CA ILE A 293 3.33 8.43 2.30
C ILE A 293 4.40 8.93 1.34
N THR A 294 5.16 9.92 1.77
CA THR A 294 6.42 10.26 1.12
C THR A 294 7.50 9.44 1.80
N LEU A 295 8.16 8.58 1.06
CA LEU A 295 9.10 7.62 1.67
C LEU A 295 10.44 8.25 2.04
N GLY A 296 10.65 9.53 1.74
CA GLY A 296 11.88 10.23 2.07
C GLY A 296 13.13 9.55 1.48
N VAL A 297 12.97 8.83 0.36
CA VAL A 297 14.08 8.10 -0.25
C VAL A 297 15.05 9.07 -0.89
N GLN A 298 16.27 9.08 -0.41
CA GLN A 298 17.35 9.89 -0.96
C GLN A 298 18.31 8.99 -1.73
N PRO A 299 18.51 9.24 -3.03
CA PRO A 299 19.48 8.51 -3.81
C PRO A 299 20.91 8.86 -3.35
N VAL A 300 21.73 7.84 -3.20
CA VAL A 300 23.16 8.00 -2.92
C VAL A 300 23.89 8.03 -4.25
N MET A 301 24.49 9.17 -4.56
CA MET A 301 25.27 9.36 -5.79
C MET A 301 26.68 8.81 -5.60
N GLY A 302 27.12 7.96 -6.53
CA GLY A 302 28.49 7.44 -6.56
C GLY A 302 29.34 8.15 -7.60
N TYR A 303 30.62 8.39 -7.27
CA TYR A 303 31.63 8.97 -8.19
C TYR A 303 32.41 7.88 -8.92
N ASN A 304 31.82 6.79 -9.34
CA ASN A 304 32.57 5.80 -10.13
C ASN A 304 32.72 6.29 -11.55
N GLY A 305 33.90 6.85 -11.83
CA GLY A 305 34.26 7.67 -12.99
C GLY A 305 34.34 6.98 -14.34
N ILE A 306 33.74 5.82 -14.56
CA ILE A 306 33.84 5.11 -15.84
C ILE A 306 32.51 5.07 -16.60
N ASP A 307 31.37 5.11 -15.88
CA ASP A 307 30.08 5.13 -16.53
C ASP A 307 29.18 6.19 -15.91
N THR A 308 29.08 7.34 -16.54
CA THR A 308 28.22 8.46 -16.13
C THR A 308 26.73 8.12 -16.20
N SER A 309 26.38 6.92 -16.68
CA SER A 309 25.00 6.45 -16.74
C SER A 309 24.50 5.91 -15.39
N GLN A 310 25.40 5.52 -14.49
CA GLN A 310 25.07 4.90 -13.20
C GLN A 310 25.55 5.77 -12.04
N MET A 311 24.91 6.92 -11.82
CA MET A 311 25.31 7.80 -10.71
C MET A 311 24.62 7.43 -9.39
N ILE A 312 23.51 6.70 -9.41
CA ILE A 312 22.86 6.24 -8.20
C ILE A 312 23.38 4.86 -7.83
N VAL A 313 24.16 4.79 -6.77
CA VAL A 313 24.79 3.55 -6.26
C VAL A 313 24.04 2.98 -5.06
N GLY A 314 22.99 3.64 -4.61
CA GLY A 314 22.19 3.22 -3.50
C GLY A 314 21.08 4.23 -3.20
N ALA A 315 20.21 3.88 -2.30
CA ALA A 315 19.25 4.81 -1.72
C ALA A 315 19.06 4.50 -0.25
N SER A 316 18.88 5.53 0.56
CA SER A 316 18.49 5.39 1.95
C SER A 316 17.08 5.94 2.13
N ARG A 317 16.32 5.28 2.99
CA ARG A 317 14.98 5.72 3.36
C ARG A 317 15.07 6.49 4.68
N ILE A 318 14.59 7.71 4.66
CA ILE A 318 14.31 8.48 5.86
C ILE A 318 12.80 8.35 6.08
N PRO A 319 12.35 7.68 7.15
CA PRO A 319 10.91 7.58 7.42
C PRO A 319 10.30 8.98 7.48
N ASP A 320 9.34 9.23 6.63
CA ASP A 320 8.56 10.46 6.63
C ASP A 320 7.17 10.18 7.19
N ASP A 321 6.44 11.23 7.51
CA ASP A 321 5.12 11.13 8.10
C ASP A 321 4.12 10.46 7.15
N ILE A 322 3.36 9.52 7.69
CA ILE A 322 2.22 8.92 6.99
C ILE A 322 1.01 9.81 7.22
N LYS A 323 0.57 10.49 6.19
CA LYS A 323 -0.59 11.39 6.24
C LYS A 323 -1.86 10.66 5.87
N VAL A 324 -2.88 10.80 6.71
CA VAL A 324 -4.20 10.21 6.49
C VAL A 324 -5.22 11.35 6.49
N SER A 325 -5.91 11.50 5.37
CA SER A 325 -6.98 12.49 5.20
C SER A 325 -8.31 11.78 5.03
N LEU A 326 -9.30 12.19 5.81
CA LEU A 326 -10.67 11.68 5.76
C LEU A 326 -11.63 12.83 5.52
N THR A 327 -12.63 12.62 4.67
CA THR A 327 -13.80 13.49 4.58
C THR A 327 -14.98 12.73 5.16
N VAL A 328 -15.59 13.24 6.22
CA VAL A 328 -16.70 12.61 6.94
C VAL A 328 -17.96 13.46 6.83
N ASP A 329 -19.12 12.82 6.88
CA ASP A 329 -20.40 13.55 6.91
C ASP A 329 -20.60 14.19 8.29
N ALA A 330 -20.92 15.48 8.30
CA ALA A 330 -21.20 16.22 9.53
C ALA A 330 -22.64 15.99 10.03
N GLU A 331 -23.57 15.66 9.13
CA GLU A 331 -25.00 15.57 9.46
C GLU A 331 -25.40 14.26 10.17
N GLY A 332 -24.65 13.18 9.97
CA GLY A 332 -24.92 11.89 10.63
C GLY A 332 -24.38 11.78 12.04
N ASP A 333 -23.56 12.72 12.44
CA ASP A 333 -22.90 12.69 13.74
C ASP A 333 -23.11 14.05 14.41
N SER A 334 -23.82 14.06 15.53
CA SER A 334 -23.87 15.20 16.45
C SER A 334 -22.46 15.61 16.98
N ALA A 335 -21.45 15.19 16.30
CA ALA A 335 -20.06 15.08 16.64
C ALA A 335 -19.18 16.21 16.12
N THR A 336 -19.68 17.20 15.34
CA THR A 336 -18.84 18.34 14.93
C THR A 336 -18.19 19.03 16.13
N PRO A 337 -18.90 19.27 17.25
CA PRO A 337 -18.26 19.74 18.47
C PRO A 337 -17.26 18.74 19.04
N THR A 338 -17.50 17.43 18.87
CA THR A 338 -16.64 16.35 19.37
C THR A 338 -15.31 16.27 18.63
N TRP A 339 -15.30 16.52 17.31
CA TRP A 339 -14.07 16.56 16.54
C TRP A 339 -13.19 17.74 16.93
N TRP A 340 -13.78 18.91 17.13
CA TRP A 340 -13.09 20.10 17.61
C TRP A 340 -12.49 19.90 19.01
N THR A 341 -13.27 19.34 19.92
CA THR A 341 -12.80 19.04 21.26
C THR A 341 -11.68 18.00 21.25
N ALA A 342 -11.79 16.96 20.43
CA ALA A 342 -10.77 15.94 20.27
C ALA A 342 -9.47 16.51 19.68
N TRP A 343 -9.59 17.39 18.68
CA TRP A 343 -8.45 18.08 18.09
C TRP A 343 -7.78 19.02 19.09
N ALA A 344 -8.56 19.88 19.76
CA ALA A 344 -8.04 20.82 20.75
C ALA A 344 -7.34 20.13 21.93
N ALA A 345 -7.84 18.96 22.31
CA ALA A 345 -7.23 18.13 23.36
C ALA A 345 -6.13 17.19 22.82
N ASN A 346 -5.83 17.22 21.52
CA ASN A 346 -4.88 16.31 20.83
C ASN A 346 -5.13 14.83 21.16
N LEU A 347 -6.38 14.42 21.20
CA LEU A 347 -6.76 13.05 21.53
C LEU A 347 -6.41 12.11 20.35
N ARG A 348 -5.52 11.16 20.62
CA ARG A 348 -5.12 10.17 19.63
C ARG A 348 -6.27 9.21 19.29
N ARG A 349 -6.26 8.71 18.07
CA ARG A 349 -7.27 7.80 17.55
C ARG A 349 -6.64 6.54 16.97
N HIS A 350 -7.41 5.49 16.85
CA HIS A 350 -7.11 4.38 15.94
C HIS A 350 -8.15 4.34 14.82
N LEU A 351 -7.75 3.86 13.66
CA LEU A 351 -8.59 3.80 12.47
C LEU A 351 -8.46 2.43 11.81
N LEU A 352 -9.59 1.78 11.59
CA LEU A 352 -9.67 0.57 10.80
C LEU A 352 -10.61 0.82 9.62
N ILE A 353 -10.12 0.62 8.42
CA ILE A 353 -10.89 0.75 7.19
C ILE A 353 -10.95 -0.63 6.55
N ALA A 354 -12.09 -0.99 6.03
CA ALA A 354 -12.27 -2.24 5.33
C ALA A 354 -13.17 -2.05 4.12
N TRP A 355 -12.78 -2.65 3.03
CA TRP A 355 -13.55 -2.75 1.80
C TRP A 355 -13.78 -4.22 1.49
N SER A 356 -14.98 -4.55 1.02
CA SER A 356 -15.34 -5.90 0.62
C SER A 356 -16.29 -5.84 -0.56
N VAL A 357 -16.04 -6.66 -1.57
CA VAL A 357 -16.90 -6.84 -2.74
C VAL A 357 -17.47 -8.27 -2.80
N GLY A 358 -17.28 -9.05 -1.75
CA GLY A 358 -17.58 -10.48 -1.75
C GLY A 358 -16.54 -11.30 -2.52
N ASN A 359 -16.68 -12.62 -2.50
CA ASN A 359 -15.87 -13.57 -3.29
C ASN A 359 -14.35 -13.41 -3.17
N GLY A 360 -13.85 -13.17 -1.95
CA GLY A 360 -12.41 -13.13 -1.69
C GLY A 360 -11.72 -11.83 -2.09
N SER A 361 -12.45 -10.80 -2.48
CA SER A 361 -11.87 -9.49 -2.76
C SER A 361 -12.08 -8.56 -1.57
N THR A 362 -11.22 -8.68 -0.57
CA THR A 362 -11.27 -7.85 0.64
C THR A 362 -9.96 -7.16 0.90
N LEU A 363 -10.04 -5.88 1.20
CA LEU A 363 -8.92 -5.02 1.52
C LEU A 363 -9.19 -4.35 2.87
N SER A 364 -8.21 -4.28 3.73
CA SER A 364 -8.32 -3.58 5.01
C SER A 364 -7.07 -2.79 5.30
N CYS A 365 -7.22 -1.64 5.94
CA CYS A 365 -6.11 -0.83 6.42
C CYS A 365 -6.32 -0.46 7.88
N TYR A 366 -5.29 -0.63 8.70
CA TYR A 366 -5.33 -0.29 10.11
C TYR A 366 -4.21 0.67 10.48
N PHE A 367 -4.59 1.73 11.17
CA PHE A 367 -3.71 2.71 11.80
C PHE A 367 -3.90 2.64 13.30
N PRO A 368 -2.94 2.13 14.06
CA PRO A 368 -3.09 1.96 15.51
C PRO A 368 -3.11 3.28 16.27
N ASN A 369 -2.39 4.29 15.79
CA ASN A 369 -2.14 5.52 16.50
C ASN A 369 -2.11 6.70 15.52
N LEU A 370 -3.22 7.41 15.45
CA LEU A 370 -3.35 8.63 14.65
C LEU A 370 -3.29 9.84 15.57
N ALA A 371 -2.34 10.72 15.31
CA ALA A 371 -2.24 12.04 15.91
C ALA A 371 -2.81 13.09 14.97
N TRP A 372 -3.40 14.14 15.52
CA TRP A 372 -3.87 15.26 14.72
C TRP A 372 -2.70 16.01 14.08
N THR A 373 -2.87 16.43 12.84
CA THR A 373 -1.99 17.44 12.26
C THR A 373 -2.29 18.81 12.93
N GLY A 374 -1.41 19.79 12.73
CA GLY A 374 -1.69 21.14 13.22
C GLY A 374 -2.91 21.82 12.60
N LYS A 375 -3.51 21.21 11.56
CA LYS A 375 -4.71 21.71 10.92
C LYS A 375 -5.95 21.31 11.73
N GLN A 376 -6.77 22.29 12.00
CA GLN A 376 -8.06 22.10 12.64
C GLN A 376 -9.05 21.38 11.68
N PRO A 377 -10.03 20.65 12.22
CA PRO A 377 -11.11 20.10 11.42
C PRO A 377 -11.79 21.20 10.60
N THR A 378 -11.84 21.04 9.28
CA THR A 378 -12.35 22.05 8.37
C THR A 378 -13.74 21.67 7.90
N GLN A 379 -14.71 22.52 8.18
CA GLN A 379 -16.05 22.35 7.62
C GLN A 379 -16.00 22.65 6.12
N MET A 380 -16.53 21.75 5.32
CA MET A 380 -16.61 21.86 3.87
C MET A 380 -18.07 21.74 3.46
N ASP A 381 -18.54 22.69 2.64
CA ASP A 381 -19.81 22.53 1.93
C ASP A 381 -19.50 21.83 0.59
N MET A 382 -19.90 20.58 0.47
CA MET A 382 -19.76 19.81 -0.76
C MET A 382 -21.14 19.29 -1.18
N GLU A 383 -21.59 19.72 -2.34
CA GLU A 383 -22.89 19.28 -2.91
C GLU A 383 -24.11 19.60 -2.00
N GLY A 384 -24.04 20.70 -1.24
CA GLY A 384 -25.12 21.12 -0.32
C GLY A 384 -25.16 20.32 0.99
N LEU A 385 -24.15 19.49 1.27
CA LEU A 385 -24.00 18.75 2.51
C LEU A 385 -22.83 19.27 3.32
N ASN A 386 -23.05 19.47 4.60
CA ASN A 386 -21.97 19.82 5.53
C ASN A 386 -21.08 18.59 5.75
N ARG A 387 -19.80 18.75 5.40
CA ARG A 387 -18.76 17.72 5.59
C ARG A 387 -17.61 18.27 6.40
N VAL A 388 -16.89 17.39 7.05
CA VAL A 388 -15.71 17.76 7.85
C VAL A 388 -14.48 17.04 7.30
N GLY A 389 -13.46 17.82 6.96
CA GLY A 389 -12.14 17.32 6.62
C GLY A 389 -11.32 17.08 7.89
N LEU A 390 -10.80 15.87 8.04
CA LEU A 390 -9.95 15.45 9.15
C LEU A 390 -8.58 15.07 8.60
N GLU A 391 -7.51 15.59 9.20
CA GLU A 391 -6.14 15.26 8.81
C GLU A 391 -5.36 14.73 10.00
N PHE A 392 -4.72 13.59 9.78
CA PHE A 392 -3.93 12.89 10.80
C PHE A 392 -2.54 12.51 10.28
N VAL A 393 -1.64 12.33 11.23
CA VAL A 393 -0.35 11.67 11.02
C VAL A 393 -0.38 10.35 11.78
N ALA A 394 -0.01 9.27 11.09
CA ALA A 394 0.06 7.95 11.71
C ALA A 394 1.38 7.80 12.47
N GLY A 395 1.29 7.33 13.68
CA GLY A 395 2.40 6.96 14.54
C GLY A 395 2.39 5.47 14.86
N THR A 396 3.50 5.01 15.39
CA THR A 396 3.68 3.62 15.80
C THR A 396 2.83 3.21 16.98
N ASP A 397 2.58 1.93 17.06
CA ASP A 397 1.94 1.31 18.21
C ASP A 397 2.97 0.97 19.27
N THR A 398 3.07 1.80 20.29
CA THR A 398 4.05 1.61 21.37
C THR A 398 3.79 0.37 22.22
N THR A 399 2.60 -0.26 22.08
CA THR A 399 2.23 -1.46 22.86
C THR A 399 2.55 -2.77 22.11
N GLY A 400 2.95 -2.68 20.85
CA GLY A 400 3.27 -3.86 20.03
C GLY A 400 4.60 -4.51 20.40
N ALA A 401 4.66 -5.84 20.40
CA ALA A 401 5.87 -6.60 20.70
C ALA A 401 6.70 -6.96 19.45
N THR A 402 6.07 -6.99 18.27
CA THR A 402 6.70 -7.34 16.99
C THR A 402 6.68 -6.15 16.03
N ASP A 403 7.48 -6.18 14.97
CA ASP A 403 7.50 -5.11 13.96
C ASP A 403 6.12 -4.92 13.32
N LEU A 404 5.42 -6.01 13.01
CA LEU A 404 4.04 -5.94 12.53
C LEU A 404 3.13 -5.27 13.56
N ALA A 405 3.23 -5.66 14.85
CA ALA A 405 2.40 -5.10 15.91
C ALA A 405 2.74 -3.64 16.27
N ARG A 406 3.95 -3.18 15.94
CA ARG A 406 4.41 -1.79 16.16
C ARG A 406 4.13 -0.87 14.97
N SER A 407 3.99 -1.42 13.78
CA SER A 407 3.91 -0.64 12.55
C SER A 407 2.83 0.44 12.60
N ALA A 408 3.14 1.61 12.05
CA ALA A 408 2.24 2.76 11.99
C ALA A 408 1.06 2.53 11.04
N MET A 409 1.24 1.68 10.03
CA MET A 409 0.21 1.33 9.06
C MET A 409 0.31 -0.15 8.67
N ARG A 410 -0.83 -0.79 8.53
CA ARG A 410 -0.95 -2.20 8.16
C ARG A 410 -2.06 -2.37 7.13
N TRP A 411 -1.72 -3.03 6.03
CA TRP A 411 -2.69 -3.51 5.05
C TRP A 411 -2.95 -4.99 5.27
N GLY A 412 -4.20 -5.38 5.24
CA GLY A 412 -4.63 -6.77 5.21
C GLY A 412 -5.36 -7.05 3.91
N LEU A 413 -4.81 -7.94 3.10
CA LEU A 413 -5.34 -8.36 1.81
C LEU A 413 -5.82 -9.81 1.93
N ALA A 414 -7.11 -10.08 1.64
CA ALA A 414 -7.73 -11.40 1.77
C ALA A 414 -8.68 -11.69 0.62
#